data_430b8cd0722139c6ba0184c95a1bb185
#
_entry.id   430b8cd0722139c6ba0184c95a1bb185
#
_cell.length_a   1.000
_cell.length_b   1.000
_cell.length_c   1.000
_cell.angle_alpha   90.00
_cell.angle_beta   90.00
_cell.angle_gamma   90.00
#
_symmetry.space_group_name_H-M   'P 1'
#
loop_
_entity.id
_entity.type
_entity.pdbx_description
1 polymer ?
#
loop_
_entity_poly.entity_id
_entity_poly.type
_entity_poly.pdbx_seq_one_letter_code
_entity_poly.pdbx_strand_id
1 'polypeptide(L)'
;MLQALHVHNFALIEDAKVEFTGGFNVFTGETGAGKSILIDAFSIALGARASADYVRSGTDALTVQAIFDIDNCPAARQLLEEQGIDYEDGLFLRRRITASGKSQATVNGVQVPLAVLRSFAAVLVDIHGQHENQALLKAGFPQQLTDLYGQSLIMPVLNEYSRAFDNYNKTKSELEHLQSIGQDRERILDRLEWEIEEITNAGLQKGELEDLQEEWKRIQNSGKIMQAVSDAGEILDGKFSVLDALAEAKSRIETATRYDAGLSENAEMLETCWLTVEECHKNLLDYLENSEFDAERSACVEQRLDLWYKLQKKYGADYDAINEYLEKIKQEAGQLQEIDRSIAVKNKELLKNQAELKKLAGKLTELRKKYAGMLAGEITKHIADLAMPQGKFTIQFAVKEDFGKTGCDDMVFMFSANAGEPLMELTKVASGGELSRIALAVKTVLFNELGVPTMIFDEIDTGIGGVTAQKMAEKIAVISRTGQVICITHLPQIASFADRHIKINKVSVDGRTQTVLNVLDNNGRIEELMRMTAGDNISEAARRNAEELLNKAAEFKNAG
;
A
#
# COMPACT_ATOMS: atom_id res chain seq x y z
N MET A 1 -7.37 -31.03 -19.46
CA MET A 1 -6.38 -32.09 -19.18
C MET A 1 -5.28 -32.05 -20.23
N LEU A 2 -4.05 -32.43 -19.89
CA LEU A 2 -2.96 -32.53 -20.86
C LEU A 2 -3.19 -33.69 -21.82
N GLN A 3 -3.24 -33.42 -23.11
CA GLN A 3 -3.42 -34.45 -24.16
C GLN A 3 -2.09 -34.95 -24.73
N ALA A 4 -1.15 -34.02 -24.97
CA ALA A 4 0.15 -34.38 -25.53
C ALA A 4 1.25 -33.41 -25.15
N LEU A 5 2.48 -33.91 -25.13
CA LEU A 5 3.70 -33.13 -25.04
C LEU A 5 4.58 -33.44 -26.25
N HIS A 6 4.94 -32.43 -27.02
CA HIS A 6 5.91 -32.53 -28.10
C HIS A 6 7.20 -31.81 -27.70
N VAL A 7 8.30 -32.53 -27.81
CA VAL A 7 9.64 -32.02 -27.46
C VAL A 7 10.57 -32.22 -28.66
N HIS A 8 11.15 -31.14 -29.15
CA HIS A 8 12.03 -31.17 -30.29
C HIS A 8 13.36 -30.45 -29.98
N ASN A 9 14.48 -31.11 -30.28
CA ASN A 9 15.85 -30.62 -30.06
C ASN A 9 16.16 -30.19 -28.64
N PHE A 10 15.69 -30.95 -27.66
CA PHE A 10 15.84 -30.64 -26.24
C PHE A 10 16.84 -31.59 -25.57
N ALA A 11 18.01 -31.11 -25.23
CA ALA A 11 19.10 -31.88 -24.61
C ALA A 11 19.36 -33.22 -25.35
N LEU A 12 19.04 -34.37 -24.75
CA LEU A 12 19.20 -35.70 -25.35
C LEU A 12 17.98 -36.12 -26.21
N ILE A 13 16.90 -35.38 -26.20
CA ILE A 13 15.70 -35.65 -27.00
C ILE A 13 15.83 -34.93 -28.35
N GLU A 14 15.84 -35.67 -29.44
CA GLU A 14 15.82 -35.14 -30.79
C GLU A 14 14.40 -34.77 -31.21
N ASP A 15 13.51 -35.75 -31.14
CA ASP A 15 12.07 -35.59 -31.36
C ASP A 15 11.31 -36.60 -30.54
N ALA A 16 10.36 -36.14 -29.72
CA ALA A 16 9.49 -37.02 -28.93
C ALA A 16 8.08 -36.43 -28.86
N LYS A 17 7.12 -37.31 -29.15
CA LYS A 17 5.70 -37.04 -28.94
C LYS A 17 5.17 -38.01 -27.91
N VAL A 18 4.60 -37.51 -26.83
CA VAL A 18 3.95 -38.30 -25.79
C VAL A 18 2.49 -37.91 -25.74
N GLU A 19 1.63 -38.87 -25.86
CA GLU A 19 0.17 -38.72 -25.66
C GLU A 19 -0.20 -39.22 -24.25
N PHE A 20 -1.09 -38.50 -23.61
CA PHE A 20 -1.57 -38.81 -22.25
C PHE A 20 -3.04 -39.22 -22.29
N THR A 21 -3.42 -40.06 -21.33
CA THR A 21 -4.82 -40.35 -21.08
C THR A 21 -5.28 -39.65 -19.79
N GLY A 22 -6.56 -39.53 -19.60
CA GLY A 22 -7.10 -39.25 -18.27
C GLY A 22 -6.64 -40.33 -17.28
N GLY A 23 -6.71 -40.06 -15.99
CA GLY A 23 -6.27 -40.98 -14.97
C GLY A 23 -4.77 -40.95 -14.69
N PHE A 24 -4.16 -42.10 -14.38
CA PHE A 24 -2.80 -42.20 -13.86
C PHE A 24 -1.76 -42.55 -14.95
N ASN A 25 -0.95 -41.61 -15.37
CA ASN A 25 0.15 -41.78 -16.32
C ASN A 25 1.48 -41.88 -15.55
N VAL A 26 2.28 -42.92 -15.84
CA VAL A 26 3.55 -43.16 -15.14
C VAL A 26 4.70 -43.24 -16.13
N PHE A 27 5.79 -42.54 -15.79
CA PHE A 27 7.08 -42.66 -16.46
C PHE A 27 8.05 -43.45 -15.60
N THR A 28 8.67 -44.48 -16.21
CA THR A 28 9.77 -45.24 -15.64
C THR A 28 11.01 -45.18 -16.55
N GLY A 29 12.14 -45.60 -16.07
CA GLY A 29 13.39 -45.65 -16.83
C GLY A 29 14.61 -45.64 -15.90
N GLU A 30 15.79 -45.84 -16.42
CA GLU A 30 17.04 -45.81 -15.65
C GLU A 30 17.37 -44.41 -15.15
N THR A 31 18.14 -44.35 -14.04
CA THR A 31 18.71 -43.08 -13.55
C THR A 31 19.60 -42.45 -14.63
N GLY A 32 19.35 -41.19 -14.94
CA GLY A 32 20.04 -40.50 -16.05
C GLY A 32 19.49 -40.80 -17.46
N ALA A 33 18.41 -41.60 -17.62
CA ALA A 33 17.78 -41.86 -18.92
C ALA A 33 16.98 -40.70 -19.50
N GLY A 34 16.92 -39.57 -18.84
CA GLY A 34 16.20 -38.38 -19.32
C GLY A 34 14.89 -38.11 -18.57
N LYS A 35 14.66 -38.73 -17.41
CA LYS A 35 13.47 -38.46 -16.57
C LYS A 35 13.37 -37.00 -16.17
N SER A 36 14.44 -36.44 -15.61
CA SER A 36 14.53 -35.03 -15.25
C SER A 36 14.43 -34.10 -16.45
N ILE A 37 14.99 -34.51 -17.61
CA ILE A 37 14.91 -33.77 -18.88
C ILE A 37 13.44 -33.62 -19.33
N LEU A 38 12.61 -34.61 -19.09
CA LEU A 38 11.18 -34.56 -19.43
C LEU A 38 10.45 -33.55 -18.53
N ILE A 39 10.75 -33.54 -17.22
CA ILE A 39 10.19 -32.54 -16.28
C ILE A 39 10.64 -31.12 -16.64
N ASP A 40 11.91 -30.95 -17.01
CA ASP A 40 12.42 -29.67 -17.47
C ASP A 40 11.67 -29.23 -18.74
N ALA A 41 11.39 -30.14 -19.66
CA ALA A 41 10.62 -29.86 -20.86
C ALA A 41 9.17 -29.42 -20.50
N PHE A 42 8.49 -30.14 -19.61
CA PHE A 42 7.19 -29.72 -19.07
C PHE A 42 7.25 -28.31 -18.47
N SER A 43 8.19 -28.10 -17.57
CA SER A 43 8.35 -26.83 -16.88
C SER A 43 8.59 -25.68 -17.85
N ILE A 44 9.39 -25.91 -18.89
CA ILE A 44 9.69 -24.92 -19.93
C ILE A 44 8.45 -24.61 -20.77
N ALA A 45 7.68 -25.65 -21.17
CA ALA A 45 6.41 -25.44 -21.87
C ALA A 45 5.43 -24.59 -21.06
N LEU A 46 5.44 -24.72 -19.72
CA LEU A 46 4.61 -24.02 -18.77
C LEU A 46 5.20 -22.66 -18.30
N GLY A 47 6.31 -22.22 -18.91
CA GLY A 47 6.81 -20.88 -18.68
C GLY A 47 7.93 -20.75 -17.62
N ALA A 48 8.58 -21.83 -17.21
CA ALA A 48 9.76 -21.79 -16.37
C ALA A 48 10.94 -21.05 -17.06
N ARG A 49 11.94 -20.68 -16.26
CA ARG A 49 13.19 -20.17 -16.82
C ARG A 49 13.87 -21.24 -17.63
N ALA A 50 14.41 -20.88 -18.80
CA ALA A 50 15.11 -21.79 -19.66
C ALA A 50 16.45 -21.19 -20.07
N SER A 51 17.49 -22.03 -20.14
CA SER A 51 18.83 -21.69 -20.64
C SER A 51 18.98 -22.20 -22.07
N ALA A 52 19.87 -21.56 -22.85
CA ALA A 52 20.32 -22.05 -24.15
C ALA A 52 21.02 -23.42 -24.04
N ASP A 53 21.51 -23.79 -22.85
CA ASP A 53 22.17 -25.09 -22.60
C ASP A 53 21.24 -26.30 -22.84
N TYR A 54 19.93 -26.09 -22.80
CA TYR A 54 18.94 -27.12 -23.13
C TYR A 54 18.83 -27.36 -24.66
N VAL A 55 19.36 -26.48 -25.48
CA VAL A 55 19.33 -26.67 -26.95
C VAL A 55 20.30 -27.78 -27.33
N ARG A 56 19.78 -28.79 -28.05
CA ARG A 56 20.56 -29.94 -28.49
C ARG A 56 21.77 -29.47 -29.31
N SER A 57 22.96 -29.98 -29.02
CA SER A 57 24.19 -29.63 -29.70
C SER A 57 24.09 -29.87 -31.21
N GLY A 58 24.38 -28.84 -32.00
CA GLY A 58 24.31 -28.88 -33.45
C GLY A 58 22.96 -28.51 -34.05
N THR A 59 22.04 -27.96 -33.22
CA THR A 59 20.74 -27.44 -33.68
C THR A 59 20.59 -25.96 -33.34
N ASP A 60 19.75 -25.25 -34.09
CA ASP A 60 19.56 -23.80 -33.94
C ASP A 60 18.61 -23.42 -32.81
N ALA A 61 17.66 -24.29 -32.46
CA ALA A 61 16.66 -24.02 -31.47
C ALA A 61 16.00 -25.31 -30.94
N LEU A 62 15.56 -25.27 -29.67
CA LEU A 62 14.63 -26.22 -29.11
C LEU A 62 13.18 -25.71 -29.26
N THR A 63 12.25 -26.65 -29.29
CA THR A 63 10.81 -26.34 -29.19
C THR A 63 10.15 -27.34 -28.25
N VAL A 64 9.33 -26.84 -27.30
CA VAL A 64 8.46 -27.66 -26.47
C VAL A 64 7.03 -27.15 -26.61
N GLN A 65 6.09 -28.06 -26.82
CA GLN A 65 4.67 -27.76 -26.96
C GLN A 65 3.84 -28.71 -26.12
N ALA A 66 3.01 -28.14 -25.23
CA ALA A 66 2.02 -28.86 -24.47
C ALA A 66 0.62 -28.58 -25.05
N ILE A 67 -0.17 -29.63 -25.22
CA ILE A 67 -1.52 -29.56 -25.80
C ILE A 67 -2.52 -29.98 -24.73
N PHE A 68 -3.49 -29.11 -24.45
CA PHE A 68 -4.49 -29.29 -23.41
C PHE A 68 -5.89 -29.30 -24.00
N ASP A 69 -6.71 -30.22 -23.49
CA ASP A 69 -8.14 -30.12 -23.53
C ASP A 69 -8.62 -29.30 -22.34
N ILE A 70 -9.36 -28.21 -22.63
CA ILE A 70 -9.85 -27.25 -21.63
C ILE A 70 -11.38 -27.20 -21.55
N ASP A 71 -12.10 -28.20 -22.10
CA ASP A 71 -13.55 -28.22 -22.11
C ASP A 71 -14.16 -28.10 -20.72
N ASN A 72 -13.51 -28.68 -19.73
CA ASN A 72 -13.88 -28.66 -18.34
C ASN A 72 -13.03 -27.69 -17.49
N CYS A 73 -12.41 -26.66 -18.10
CA CYS A 73 -11.58 -25.68 -17.41
C CYS A 73 -12.03 -24.23 -17.69
N PRO A 74 -13.08 -23.72 -17.00
CA PRO A 74 -13.62 -22.38 -17.23
C PRO A 74 -12.57 -21.28 -17.07
N ALA A 75 -11.64 -21.43 -16.12
CA ALA A 75 -10.58 -20.45 -15.87
C ALA A 75 -9.63 -20.29 -17.08
N ALA A 76 -9.31 -21.37 -17.79
CA ALA A 76 -8.50 -21.30 -18.99
C ALA A 76 -9.26 -20.64 -20.17
N ARG A 77 -10.56 -20.89 -20.28
CA ARG A 77 -11.42 -20.22 -21.29
C ARG A 77 -11.51 -18.72 -21.04
N GLN A 78 -11.72 -18.31 -19.80
CA GLN A 78 -11.75 -16.90 -19.43
C GLN A 78 -10.42 -16.19 -19.78
N LEU A 79 -9.27 -16.82 -19.52
CA LEU A 79 -7.96 -16.29 -19.90
C LEU A 79 -7.80 -16.14 -21.41
N LEU A 80 -8.34 -17.05 -22.23
CA LEU A 80 -8.34 -16.91 -23.70
C LEU A 80 -9.15 -15.69 -24.15
N GLU A 81 -10.36 -15.51 -23.58
CA GLU A 81 -11.23 -14.37 -23.87
C GLU A 81 -10.54 -13.04 -23.47
N GLU A 82 -9.94 -12.97 -22.27
CA GLU A 82 -9.21 -11.78 -21.80
C GLU A 82 -8.02 -11.42 -22.69
N GLN A 83 -7.36 -12.42 -23.31
CA GLN A 83 -6.24 -12.21 -24.21
C GLN A 83 -6.64 -12.09 -25.70
N GLY A 84 -7.94 -12.24 -26.03
CA GLY A 84 -8.42 -12.20 -27.40
C GLY A 84 -7.86 -13.33 -28.27
N ILE A 85 -7.67 -14.52 -27.71
CA ILE A 85 -7.12 -15.70 -28.39
C ILE A 85 -8.25 -16.69 -28.64
N ASP A 86 -8.40 -17.08 -29.91
CA ASP A 86 -9.43 -18.04 -30.32
C ASP A 86 -9.13 -19.46 -29.81
N TYR A 87 -10.21 -20.22 -29.51
CA TYR A 87 -10.18 -21.60 -29.11
C TYR A 87 -11.03 -22.43 -30.09
N GLU A 88 -10.38 -23.33 -30.81
CA GLU A 88 -11.06 -24.23 -31.75
C GLU A 88 -10.99 -25.70 -31.26
N ASP A 89 -9.84 -26.36 -31.35
CA ASP A 89 -9.67 -27.80 -31.08
C ASP A 89 -8.62 -28.12 -30.01
N GLY A 90 -8.43 -27.25 -29.03
CA GLY A 90 -7.44 -27.45 -27.97
C GLY A 90 -6.64 -26.20 -27.66
N LEU A 91 -5.96 -26.25 -26.55
CA LEU A 91 -5.06 -25.18 -26.12
C LEU A 91 -3.61 -25.59 -26.30
N PHE A 92 -2.90 -24.90 -27.16
CA PHE A 92 -1.51 -25.16 -27.51
C PHE A 92 -0.60 -24.15 -26.82
N LEU A 93 0.13 -24.59 -25.79
CA LEU A 93 1.19 -23.81 -25.14
C LEU A 93 2.53 -24.20 -25.74
N ARG A 94 3.19 -23.29 -26.44
CA ARG A 94 4.46 -23.58 -27.12
C ARG A 94 5.55 -22.63 -26.67
N ARG A 95 6.74 -23.19 -26.45
CA ARG A 95 7.96 -22.46 -26.14
C ARG A 95 9.05 -22.79 -27.14
N ARG A 96 9.68 -21.78 -27.74
CA ARG A 96 10.84 -21.92 -28.61
C ARG A 96 12.01 -21.14 -28.01
N ILE A 97 13.19 -21.77 -27.95
CA ILE A 97 14.40 -21.15 -27.42
C ILE A 97 15.53 -21.42 -28.43
N THR A 98 16.21 -20.37 -28.89
CA THR A 98 17.32 -20.47 -29.82
C THR A 98 18.63 -20.69 -29.07
N ALA A 99 19.64 -21.25 -29.78
CA ALA A 99 21.00 -21.39 -29.28
C ALA A 99 21.63 -20.02 -28.85
N SER A 100 21.12 -18.90 -29.40
CA SER A 100 21.51 -17.55 -29.01
C SER A 100 20.81 -17.04 -27.75
N GLY A 101 19.96 -17.84 -27.10
CA GLY A 101 19.22 -17.49 -25.87
C GLY A 101 17.92 -16.69 -26.09
N LYS A 102 17.53 -16.40 -27.33
CA LYS A 102 16.22 -15.77 -27.59
C LYS A 102 15.09 -16.75 -27.30
N SER A 103 14.09 -16.28 -26.54
CA SER A 103 12.96 -17.09 -26.11
C SER A 103 11.64 -16.50 -26.60
N GLN A 104 10.79 -17.35 -27.19
CA GLN A 104 9.47 -17.01 -27.69
C GLN A 104 8.42 -17.93 -27.08
N ALA A 105 7.31 -17.37 -26.62
CA ALA A 105 6.15 -18.10 -26.11
C ALA A 105 4.96 -17.83 -27.00
N THR A 106 4.18 -18.87 -27.31
CA THR A 106 2.93 -18.73 -28.06
C THR A 106 1.81 -19.54 -27.42
N VAL A 107 0.58 -19.02 -27.49
CA VAL A 107 -0.67 -19.66 -27.11
C VAL A 107 -1.55 -19.70 -28.35
N ASN A 108 -1.96 -20.88 -28.79
CA ASN A 108 -2.70 -21.10 -30.07
C ASN A 108 -2.07 -20.36 -31.27
N GLY A 109 -0.74 -20.37 -31.37
CA GLY A 109 0.00 -19.69 -32.45
C GLY A 109 0.21 -18.18 -32.25
N VAL A 110 -0.52 -17.54 -31.34
CA VAL A 110 -0.38 -16.12 -31.02
C VAL A 110 0.81 -15.92 -30.07
N GLN A 111 1.70 -15.01 -30.39
CA GLN A 111 2.84 -14.68 -29.52
C GLN A 111 2.37 -13.92 -28.28
N VAL A 112 2.76 -14.40 -27.11
CA VAL A 112 2.37 -13.81 -25.81
C VAL A 112 3.59 -13.52 -24.92
N PRO A 113 3.49 -12.59 -23.98
CA PRO A 113 4.46 -12.43 -22.90
C PRO A 113 4.54 -13.70 -22.05
N LEU A 114 5.73 -13.96 -21.47
CA LEU A 114 5.94 -15.13 -20.60
C LEU A 114 5.01 -15.15 -19.36
N ALA A 115 4.62 -13.98 -18.88
CA ALA A 115 3.66 -13.85 -17.77
C ALA A 115 2.29 -14.44 -18.13
N VAL A 116 1.81 -14.18 -19.34
CA VAL A 116 0.55 -14.73 -19.87
C VAL A 116 0.63 -16.26 -20.04
N LEU A 117 1.75 -16.77 -20.54
CA LEU A 117 1.94 -18.24 -20.62
C LEU A 117 1.87 -18.87 -19.21
N ARG A 118 2.47 -18.24 -18.22
CA ARG A 118 2.42 -18.71 -16.81
C ARG A 118 1.04 -18.66 -16.20
N SER A 119 0.22 -17.65 -16.53
CA SER A 119 -1.18 -17.62 -16.04
C SER A 119 -1.99 -18.78 -16.58
N PHE A 120 -1.82 -19.18 -17.85
CA PHE A 120 -2.42 -20.41 -18.37
C PHE A 120 -1.90 -21.65 -17.66
N ALA A 121 -0.57 -21.75 -17.48
CA ALA A 121 0.03 -22.88 -16.77
C ALA A 121 -0.54 -23.07 -15.36
N ALA A 122 -0.72 -21.98 -14.63
CA ALA A 122 -1.20 -22.01 -13.23
C ALA A 122 -2.63 -22.57 -13.08
N VAL A 123 -3.49 -22.44 -14.10
CA VAL A 123 -4.86 -22.97 -14.08
C VAL A 123 -4.98 -24.36 -14.73
N LEU A 124 -3.92 -24.86 -15.40
CA LEU A 124 -3.93 -26.12 -16.14
C LEU A 124 -3.15 -27.23 -15.45
N VAL A 125 -2.04 -26.90 -14.82
CA VAL A 125 -1.08 -27.88 -14.30
C VAL A 125 -0.55 -27.45 -12.95
N ASP A 126 -0.55 -28.38 -12.00
CA ASP A 126 0.15 -28.28 -10.73
C ASP A 126 1.34 -29.27 -10.75
N ILE A 127 2.57 -28.75 -10.75
CA ILE A 127 3.80 -29.56 -10.77
C ILE A 127 4.26 -29.73 -9.32
N HIS A 128 4.48 -30.97 -8.90
CA HIS A 128 5.04 -31.29 -7.60
C HIS A 128 6.42 -31.94 -7.77
N GLY A 129 7.46 -31.24 -7.41
CA GLY A 129 8.85 -31.69 -7.50
C GLY A 129 9.69 -31.25 -6.31
N GLN A 130 10.97 -31.62 -6.32
CA GLN A 130 11.91 -31.38 -5.22
C GLN A 130 12.00 -29.89 -4.80
N HIS A 131 11.77 -28.97 -5.72
CA HIS A 131 11.78 -27.52 -5.42
C HIS A 131 10.43 -26.99 -4.89
N GLU A 132 9.33 -27.69 -5.08
CA GLU A 132 8.00 -27.24 -4.64
C GLU A 132 7.66 -27.59 -3.20
N ASN A 133 8.32 -28.56 -2.61
CA ASN A 133 8.28 -28.77 -1.16
C ASN A 133 8.62 -27.48 -0.39
N GLN A 134 9.39 -26.57 -1.02
CA GLN A 134 9.69 -25.25 -0.49
C GLN A 134 8.47 -24.29 -0.53
N ALA A 135 7.48 -24.54 -1.40
CA ALA A 135 6.28 -23.69 -1.44
C ALA A 135 5.43 -23.85 -0.18
N LEU A 136 5.33 -25.06 0.37
CA LEU A 136 4.67 -25.33 1.66
C LEU A 136 5.32 -24.57 2.83
N LEU A 137 6.61 -24.23 2.69
CA LEU A 137 7.39 -23.56 3.71
C LEU A 137 7.36 -22.04 3.58
N LYS A 138 6.75 -21.51 2.52
CA LYS A 138 6.68 -20.04 2.30
C LYS A 138 5.71 -19.40 3.30
N ALA A 139 6.13 -18.26 3.86
CA ALA A 139 5.25 -17.43 4.66
C ALA A 139 3.99 -17.03 3.86
N GLY A 140 2.83 -17.11 4.52
CA GLY A 140 1.53 -16.79 3.91
C GLY A 140 0.88 -17.95 3.14
N PHE A 141 1.60 -19.04 2.80
CA PHE A 141 1.01 -20.19 2.12
C PHE A 141 -0.08 -20.88 2.96
N PRO A 142 0.08 -21.09 4.29
CA PRO A 142 -0.98 -21.66 5.12
C PRO A 142 -2.27 -20.84 5.09
N GLN A 143 -2.17 -19.51 5.03
CA GLN A 143 -3.31 -18.61 4.92
C GLN A 143 -3.99 -18.75 3.56
N GLN A 144 -3.23 -18.70 2.45
CA GLN A 144 -3.76 -18.86 1.10
C GLN A 144 -4.49 -20.21 0.94
N LEU A 145 -3.92 -21.26 1.50
CA LEU A 145 -4.49 -22.61 1.47
C LEU A 145 -5.81 -22.70 2.24
N THR A 146 -5.85 -22.11 3.42
CA THR A 146 -7.06 -22.03 4.23
C THR A 146 -8.15 -21.21 3.54
N ASP A 147 -7.77 -20.08 2.94
CA ASP A 147 -8.69 -19.22 2.19
C ASP A 147 -9.26 -19.94 0.98
N LEU A 148 -8.45 -20.75 0.28
CA LEU A 148 -8.89 -21.58 -0.84
C LEU A 148 -9.84 -22.68 -0.37
N TYR A 149 -9.50 -23.42 0.70
CA TYR A 149 -10.34 -24.50 1.24
C TYR A 149 -11.70 -24.00 1.76
N GLY A 150 -11.74 -22.78 2.30
CA GLY A 150 -12.96 -22.10 2.75
C GLY A 150 -13.52 -21.07 1.77
N GLN A 151 -13.15 -21.12 0.48
CA GLN A 151 -13.37 -20.03 -0.48
C GLN A 151 -14.81 -19.52 -0.55
N SER A 152 -15.80 -20.40 -0.43
CA SER A 152 -17.23 -20.03 -0.51
C SER A 152 -17.67 -19.01 0.55
N LEU A 153 -17.08 -19.04 1.76
CA LEU A 153 -17.42 -18.15 2.86
C LEU A 153 -16.30 -17.15 3.19
N ILE A 154 -15.04 -17.50 2.97
CA ILE A 154 -13.90 -16.61 3.26
C ILE A 154 -13.76 -15.52 2.19
N MET A 155 -13.86 -15.87 0.90
CA MET A 155 -13.61 -14.89 -0.19
C MET A 155 -14.56 -13.70 -0.20
N PRO A 156 -15.88 -13.83 0.07
CA PRO A 156 -16.76 -12.67 0.19
C PRO A 156 -16.30 -11.70 1.28
N VAL A 157 -15.95 -12.23 2.47
CA VAL A 157 -15.49 -11.42 3.61
C VAL A 157 -14.11 -10.81 3.34
N LEU A 158 -13.21 -11.54 2.68
CA LEU A 158 -11.90 -11.05 2.27
C LEU A 158 -12.01 -9.89 1.27
N ASN A 159 -12.95 -9.98 0.32
CA ASN A 159 -13.20 -8.90 -0.64
C ASN A 159 -13.77 -7.64 0.05
N GLU A 160 -14.68 -7.80 1.01
CA GLU A 160 -15.17 -6.69 1.83
C GLU A 160 -14.04 -6.07 2.65
N TYR A 161 -13.22 -6.89 3.28
CA TYR A 161 -12.05 -6.45 4.05
C TYR A 161 -11.05 -5.68 3.18
N SER A 162 -10.72 -6.18 1.99
CA SER A 162 -9.78 -5.53 1.07
C SER A 162 -10.27 -4.13 0.67
N ARG A 163 -11.56 -3.97 0.38
CA ARG A 163 -12.15 -2.65 0.10
C ARG A 163 -12.08 -1.70 1.29
N ALA A 164 -12.39 -2.22 2.49
CA ALA A 164 -12.29 -1.44 3.72
C ALA A 164 -10.83 -1.04 4.03
N PHE A 165 -9.86 -1.92 3.74
CA PHE A 165 -8.43 -1.65 3.88
C PHE A 165 -7.94 -0.56 2.93
N ASP A 166 -8.37 -0.59 1.67
CA ASP A 166 -8.03 0.45 0.70
C ASP A 166 -8.62 1.81 1.11
N ASN A 167 -9.86 1.85 1.61
CA ASN A 167 -10.49 3.06 2.13
C ASN A 167 -9.76 3.60 3.37
N TYR A 168 -9.38 2.72 4.30
CA TYR A 168 -8.60 3.10 5.48
C TYR A 168 -7.26 3.74 5.10
N ASN A 169 -6.50 3.11 4.20
CA ASN A 169 -5.21 3.63 3.74
C ASN A 169 -5.35 4.95 3.00
N LYS A 170 -6.39 5.09 2.16
CA LYS A 170 -6.68 6.35 1.46
C LYS A 170 -6.94 7.48 2.45
N THR A 171 -7.85 7.27 3.42
CA THR A 171 -8.18 8.27 4.45
C THR A 171 -6.96 8.60 5.31
N LYS A 172 -6.13 7.61 5.65
CA LYS A 172 -4.88 7.80 6.41
C LYS A 172 -3.89 8.68 5.64
N SER A 173 -3.67 8.40 4.36
CA SER A 173 -2.77 9.19 3.52
C SER A 173 -3.26 10.63 3.30
N GLU A 174 -4.58 10.83 3.11
CA GLU A 174 -5.18 12.16 3.02
C GLU A 174 -5.00 12.96 4.32
N LEU A 175 -5.16 12.30 5.48
CA LEU A 175 -4.94 12.90 6.79
C LEU A 175 -3.47 13.29 7.00
N GLU A 176 -2.54 12.39 6.69
CA GLU A 176 -1.10 12.65 6.78
C GLU A 176 -0.68 13.83 5.88
N HIS A 177 -1.26 13.92 4.69
CA HIS A 177 -1.04 15.05 3.78
C HIS A 177 -1.54 16.37 4.37
N LEU A 178 -2.78 16.41 4.91
CA LEU A 178 -3.33 17.58 5.58
C LEU A 178 -2.51 18.01 6.80
N GLN A 179 -2.01 17.04 7.57
CA GLN A 179 -1.15 17.30 8.74
C GLN A 179 0.23 17.81 8.34
N SER A 180 0.79 17.35 7.22
CA SER A 180 2.10 17.81 6.73
C SER A 180 2.09 19.27 6.29
N ILE A 181 0.96 19.75 5.75
CA ILE A 181 0.76 21.16 5.38
C ILE A 181 0.71 22.05 6.64
N GLY A 182 0.43 21.47 7.80
CA GLY A 182 0.06 22.18 9.02
C GLY A 182 1.07 22.16 10.18
N GLN A 183 2.32 21.76 9.99
CA GLN A 183 3.28 21.64 11.11
C GLN A 183 3.52 22.94 11.92
N ASP A 184 3.36 24.15 11.32
CA ASP A 184 3.47 25.44 12.00
C ASP A 184 2.12 26.19 12.13
N ARG A 185 1.01 25.56 11.75
CA ARG A 185 -0.27 26.24 11.56
C ARG A 185 -0.88 26.80 12.83
N GLU A 186 -0.88 26.07 13.92
CA GLU A 186 -1.43 26.51 15.22
C GLU A 186 -0.73 27.80 15.66
N ARG A 187 0.60 27.83 15.56
CA ARG A 187 1.40 29.02 15.89
C ARG A 187 1.14 30.19 14.95
N ILE A 188 0.90 29.91 13.67
CA ILE A 188 0.56 30.97 12.69
C ILE A 188 -0.84 31.49 12.97
N LEU A 189 -1.81 30.61 13.25
CA LEU A 189 -3.18 31.00 13.56
C LEU A 189 -3.26 31.85 14.81
N ASP A 190 -2.62 31.45 15.91
CA ASP A 190 -2.54 32.25 17.16
C ASP A 190 -1.99 33.65 16.89
N ARG A 191 -0.94 33.78 16.09
CA ARG A 191 -0.38 35.05 15.70
C ARG A 191 -1.36 35.91 14.90
N LEU A 192 -2.02 35.30 13.88
CA LEU A 192 -2.97 36.03 13.04
C LEU A 192 -4.21 36.46 13.84
N GLU A 193 -4.72 35.65 14.72
CA GLU A 193 -5.85 35.96 15.60
C GLU A 193 -5.48 37.11 16.52
N TRP A 194 -4.29 37.12 17.11
CA TRP A 194 -3.81 38.22 17.93
C TRP A 194 -3.68 39.55 17.14
N GLU A 195 -3.11 39.51 15.92
CA GLU A 195 -2.97 40.68 15.05
C GLU A 195 -4.36 41.21 14.60
N ILE A 196 -5.30 40.33 14.28
CA ILE A 196 -6.69 40.68 13.96
C ILE A 196 -7.35 41.39 15.14
N GLU A 197 -7.19 40.83 16.35
CA GLU A 197 -7.75 41.37 17.57
C GLU A 197 -7.13 42.75 17.89
N GLU A 198 -5.80 42.94 17.79
CA GLU A 198 -5.11 44.19 18.03
C GLU A 198 -5.62 45.29 17.08
N ILE A 199 -5.73 45.02 15.77
CA ILE A 199 -6.18 46.03 14.79
C ILE A 199 -7.69 46.33 14.97
N THR A 200 -8.50 45.29 15.21
CA THR A 200 -9.96 45.44 15.33
C THR A 200 -10.31 46.24 16.59
N ASN A 201 -9.67 45.94 17.74
CA ASN A 201 -9.92 46.60 19.02
C ASN A 201 -9.42 48.07 18.98
N ALA A 202 -8.44 48.40 18.15
CA ALA A 202 -7.99 49.78 17.96
C ALA A 202 -9.08 50.67 17.36
N GLY A 203 -10.04 50.12 16.60
CA GLY A 203 -11.19 50.85 16.07
C GLY A 203 -10.82 52.09 15.28
N LEU A 204 -9.82 51.98 14.41
CA LEU A 204 -9.33 53.09 13.59
C LEU A 204 -10.37 53.60 12.62
N GLN A 205 -10.39 54.92 12.37
CA GLN A 205 -11.30 55.54 11.40
C GLN A 205 -10.52 56.21 10.28
N LYS A 206 -11.10 56.20 9.08
CA LYS A 206 -10.49 56.87 7.93
C LYS A 206 -10.49 58.40 8.14
N GLY A 207 -9.32 59.05 8.00
CA GLY A 207 -9.14 60.47 8.22
C GLY A 207 -8.86 60.87 9.68
N GLU A 208 -9.00 59.95 10.64
CA GLU A 208 -8.79 60.20 12.07
C GLU A 208 -7.37 60.69 12.38
N LEU A 209 -6.36 60.14 11.71
CA LEU A 209 -4.97 60.48 11.94
C LEU A 209 -4.68 61.94 11.59
N GLU A 210 -5.16 62.40 10.45
CA GLU A 210 -5.01 63.76 9.97
C GLU A 210 -5.69 64.75 10.92
N ASP A 211 -6.90 64.44 11.34
CA ASP A 211 -7.66 65.26 12.30
C ASP A 211 -6.93 65.36 13.65
N LEU A 212 -6.45 64.24 14.16
CA LEU A 212 -5.66 64.20 15.42
C LEU A 212 -4.34 64.96 15.30
N GLN A 213 -3.66 64.89 14.17
CA GLN A 213 -2.41 65.62 13.95
C GLN A 213 -2.64 67.15 13.88
N GLU A 214 -3.76 67.59 13.25
CA GLU A 214 -4.15 68.97 13.25
C GLU A 214 -4.52 69.46 14.66
N GLU A 215 -5.31 68.73 15.39
CA GLU A 215 -5.68 69.01 16.76
C GLU A 215 -4.45 69.05 17.68
N TRP A 216 -3.51 68.11 17.54
CA TRP A 216 -2.26 68.10 18.29
C TRP A 216 -1.39 69.33 18.02
N LYS A 217 -1.27 69.77 16.76
CA LYS A 217 -0.56 70.99 16.41
C LYS A 217 -1.18 72.22 17.07
N ARG A 218 -2.53 72.32 17.12
CA ARG A 218 -3.22 73.42 17.82
C ARG A 218 -2.93 73.40 19.33
N ILE A 219 -2.99 72.18 19.94
CA ILE A 219 -2.66 72.04 21.37
C ILE A 219 -1.23 72.38 21.67
N GLN A 220 -0.25 71.93 20.89
CA GLN A 220 1.15 72.30 21.10
C GLN A 220 1.44 73.83 20.95
N ASN A 221 0.73 74.49 20.07
CA ASN A 221 0.89 75.93 19.87
C ASN A 221 0.10 76.75 20.89
N SER A 222 -0.96 76.19 21.50
CA SER A 222 -1.76 76.94 22.49
C SER A 222 -0.92 77.47 23.65
N GLY A 223 -0.02 76.62 24.19
CA GLY A 223 0.88 77.08 25.28
C GLY A 223 1.77 78.24 24.91
N LYS A 224 2.27 78.29 23.68
CA LYS A 224 3.09 79.44 23.20
C LYS A 224 2.25 80.68 22.96
N ILE A 225 1.02 80.50 22.47
CA ILE A 225 0.08 81.58 22.26
C ILE A 225 -0.31 82.21 23.62
N MET A 226 -0.70 81.31 24.56
CA MET A 226 -1.05 81.72 25.93
C MET A 226 0.08 82.50 26.61
N GLN A 227 1.30 81.99 26.50
CA GLN A 227 2.48 82.71 27.06
C GLN A 227 2.69 84.08 26.40
N ALA A 228 2.62 84.13 25.06
CA ALA A 228 2.81 85.40 24.33
C ALA A 228 1.71 86.43 24.66
N VAL A 229 0.45 85.95 24.79
CA VAL A 229 -0.69 86.80 25.16
C VAL A 229 -0.55 87.30 26.64
N SER A 230 -0.13 86.41 27.54
CA SER A 230 0.13 86.74 28.94
C SER A 230 1.27 87.76 29.06
N ASP A 231 2.37 87.52 28.35
CA ASP A 231 3.52 88.48 28.35
C ASP A 231 3.11 89.83 27.80
N ALA A 232 2.31 89.88 26.75
CA ALA A 232 1.78 91.14 26.22
C ALA A 232 0.85 91.81 27.19
N GLY A 233 -0.02 91.11 27.89
CA GLY A 233 -0.89 91.62 28.94
C GLY A 233 -0.11 92.23 30.09
N GLU A 234 0.96 91.60 30.56
CA GLU A 234 1.83 92.06 31.61
C GLU A 234 2.59 93.36 31.21
N ILE A 235 2.96 93.51 29.94
CA ILE A 235 3.56 94.74 29.41
C ILE A 235 2.52 95.88 29.42
N LEU A 236 1.27 95.61 29.10
CA LEU A 236 0.24 96.63 29.04
C LEU A 236 -0.24 97.08 30.43
N ASP A 237 -0.40 96.16 31.41
CA ASP A 237 -0.94 96.51 32.74
C ASP A 237 -0.18 95.79 33.91
N GLY A 238 1.13 95.53 33.77
CA GLY A 238 1.99 95.00 34.83
C GLY A 238 2.82 96.14 35.54
N LYS A 239 3.86 95.68 36.21
CA LYS A 239 4.77 96.60 36.91
C LYS A 239 5.53 97.46 35.89
N PHE A 240 5.35 98.77 35.92
CA PHE A 240 5.79 99.74 34.90
C PHE A 240 5.05 99.61 33.57
N SER A 241 3.78 99.54 33.66
CA SER A 241 2.90 99.29 32.52
C SER A 241 2.78 100.49 31.57
N VAL A 242 2.38 100.17 30.31
CA VAL A 242 2.05 101.18 29.32
C VAL A 242 0.86 102.02 29.76
N LEU A 243 -0.15 101.38 30.42
CA LEU A 243 -1.31 102.07 30.95
C LEU A 243 -0.94 103.08 32.05
N ASP A 244 -0.04 102.70 32.99
CA ASP A 244 0.47 103.63 34.01
C ASP A 244 1.23 104.81 33.40
N ALA A 245 2.10 104.50 32.43
CA ALA A 245 2.87 105.56 31.75
C ALA A 245 1.99 106.51 30.97
N LEU A 246 0.96 106.04 30.29
CA LEU A 246 -0.03 106.81 29.56
C LEU A 246 -0.90 107.66 30.54
N ALA A 247 -1.31 107.07 31.67
CA ALA A 247 -2.09 107.75 32.69
C ALA A 247 -1.26 108.91 33.31
N GLU A 248 0.01 108.71 33.60
CA GLU A 248 0.89 109.74 34.10
C GLU A 248 1.11 110.84 33.04
N ALA A 249 1.38 110.50 31.80
CA ALA A 249 1.53 111.44 30.69
C ALA A 249 0.28 112.29 30.48
N LYS A 250 -0.90 111.67 30.47
CA LYS A 250 -2.20 112.31 30.38
C LYS A 250 -2.40 113.32 31.52
N SER A 251 -2.21 112.90 32.77
CA SER A 251 -2.33 113.81 33.96
C SER A 251 -1.44 114.99 33.90
N ARG A 252 -0.21 114.80 33.41
CA ARG A 252 0.75 115.92 33.25
C ARG A 252 0.32 116.91 32.16
N ILE A 253 -0.16 116.46 31.02
CA ILE A 253 -0.66 117.28 29.93
C ILE A 253 -1.96 117.97 30.33
N GLU A 254 -2.92 117.31 30.95
CA GLU A 254 -4.13 117.95 31.51
C GLU A 254 -3.81 119.07 32.49
N THR A 255 -2.75 118.92 33.26
CA THR A 255 -2.30 120.03 34.14
C THR A 255 -1.75 121.19 33.31
N ALA A 256 -1.04 120.94 32.24
CA ALA A 256 -0.48 121.91 31.35
C ALA A 256 -1.57 122.67 30.53
N THR A 257 -2.66 122.03 30.11
CA THR A 257 -3.82 122.59 29.39
C THR A 257 -4.49 123.74 30.20
N ARG A 258 -4.36 123.75 31.54
CA ARG A 258 -4.86 124.83 32.39
C ARG A 258 -4.11 126.15 32.18
N TYR A 259 -2.89 126.11 31.60
CA TYR A 259 -2.03 127.28 31.36
C TYR A 259 -1.90 127.62 29.86
N ASP A 260 -2.11 126.58 28.96
CA ASP A 260 -2.09 126.75 27.51
C ASP A 260 -3.16 125.89 26.81
N ALA A 261 -4.23 126.52 26.34
CA ALA A 261 -5.32 125.85 25.67
C ALA A 261 -4.92 125.16 24.34
N GLY A 262 -3.75 125.53 23.77
CA GLY A 262 -3.21 124.90 22.57
C GLY A 262 -2.81 123.39 22.78
N LEU A 263 -2.76 122.91 24.02
CA LEU A 263 -2.41 121.53 24.38
C LEU A 263 -3.64 120.63 24.55
N SER A 264 -4.87 121.12 24.40
CA SER A 264 -6.11 120.37 24.59
C SER A 264 -6.20 119.17 23.61
N GLU A 265 -5.82 119.32 22.36
CA GLU A 265 -5.81 118.29 21.36
C GLU A 265 -4.85 117.12 21.75
N ASN A 266 -3.69 117.44 22.32
CA ASN A 266 -2.75 116.44 22.80
C ASN A 266 -3.30 115.68 24.04
N ALA A 267 -4.03 116.37 24.94
CA ALA A 267 -4.71 115.66 26.07
C ALA A 267 -5.77 114.69 25.61
N GLU A 268 -6.63 115.07 24.63
CA GLU A 268 -7.62 114.23 24.05
C GLU A 268 -6.97 113.02 23.30
N MET A 269 -5.86 113.23 22.62
CA MET A 269 -5.10 112.16 21.97
C MET A 269 -4.58 111.14 23.00
N LEU A 270 -4.00 111.64 24.12
CA LEU A 270 -3.53 110.71 25.18
C LEU A 270 -4.67 109.96 25.87
N GLU A 271 -5.80 110.62 26.09
CA GLU A 271 -7.03 109.94 26.58
C GLU A 271 -7.46 108.84 25.66
N THR A 272 -7.52 109.15 24.35
CA THR A 272 -7.91 108.11 23.34
C THR A 272 -6.88 106.98 23.31
N CYS A 273 -5.60 107.22 23.38
CA CYS A 273 -4.56 106.20 23.44
C CYS A 273 -4.71 105.32 24.68
N TRP A 274 -4.95 105.92 25.84
CA TRP A 274 -5.13 105.17 27.10
C TRP A 274 -6.35 104.24 27.03
N LEU A 275 -7.51 104.76 26.61
CA LEU A 275 -8.73 104.00 26.43
C LEU A 275 -8.53 102.83 25.44
N THR A 276 -7.83 103.06 24.33
CA THR A 276 -7.56 102.01 23.32
C THR A 276 -6.64 100.95 23.87
N VAL A 277 -5.63 101.28 24.64
CA VAL A 277 -4.73 100.29 25.27
C VAL A 277 -5.45 99.53 26.37
N GLU A 278 -6.30 100.21 27.18
CA GLU A 278 -7.13 99.51 28.19
C GLU A 278 -8.06 98.52 27.57
N GLU A 279 -8.74 98.87 26.47
CA GLU A 279 -9.62 97.94 25.72
C GLU A 279 -8.82 96.79 25.13
N CYS A 280 -7.63 97.03 24.57
CA CYS A 280 -6.74 95.96 24.06
C CYS A 280 -6.33 95.03 25.18
N HIS A 281 -5.93 95.50 26.35
CA HIS A 281 -5.58 94.66 27.50
C HIS A 281 -6.74 93.83 27.95
N LYS A 282 -7.95 94.40 28.05
CA LYS A 282 -9.17 93.60 28.40
C LYS A 282 -9.45 92.47 27.40
N ASN A 283 -9.34 92.79 26.11
CA ASN A 283 -9.51 91.76 25.06
C ASN A 283 -8.49 90.61 25.17
N LEU A 284 -7.23 90.93 25.56
CA LEU A 284 -6.21 89.89 25.79
C LEU A 284 -6.50 89.05 27.03
N LEU A 285 -7.01 89.69 28.13
CA LEU A 285 -7.46 88.91 29.30
C LEU A 285 -8.66 88.01 28.99
N ASP A 286 -9.66 88.53 28.30
CA ASP A 286 -10.80 87.77 27.86
C ASP A 286 -10.37 86.59 26.98
N TYR A 287 -9.36 86.73 26.13
CA TYR A 287 -8.77 85.67 25.34
C TYR A 287 -8.11 84.58 26.21
N LEU A 288 -7.36 84.96 27.26
CA LEU A 288 -6.72 84.06 28.20
C LEU A 288 -7.75 83.25 29.03
N GLU A 289 -8.80 83.98 29.53
CA GLU A 289 -9.87 83.32 30.31
C GLU A 289 -10.72 82.35 29.46
N ASN A 290 -10.94 82.64 28.19
CA ASN A 290 -11.73 81.78 27.28
C ASN A 290 -10.89 80.69 26.61
N SER A 291 -9.56 80.69 26.75
CA SER A 291 -8.68 79.64 26.20
C SER A 291 -8.42 78.58 27.24
N GLU A 292 -9.40 77.66 27.45
CA GLU A 292 -9.21 76.46 28.29
C GLU A 292 -8.16 75.56 27.67
N PHE A 293 -7.00 75.40 28.32
CA PHE A 293 -6.07 74.28 28.05
C PHE A 293 -6.63 73.01 28.69
N ASP A 294 -7.31 72.24 27.91
CA ASP A 294 -7.83 70.93 28.36
C ASP A 294 -6.69 69.88 28.39
N ALA A 295 -6.11 69.69 29.58
CA ALA A 295 -5.02 68.77 29.81
C ALA A 295 -5.48 67.29 29.60
N GLU A 296 -6.74 66.98 29.89
CA GLU A 296 -7.30 65.64 29.68
C GLU A 296 -7.44 65.34 28.17
N ARG A 297 -7.92 66.33 27.40
CA ARG A 297 -8.02 66.18 25.94
C ARG A 297 -6.64 66.07 25.30
N SER A 298 -5.65 66.84 25.75
CA SER A 298 -4.27 66.77 25.28
C SER A 298 -3.70 65.34 25.48
N ALA A 299 -3.84 64.79 26.69
CA ALA A 299 -3.39 63.42 26.99
C ALA A 299 -4.11 62.37 26.15
N CYS A 300 -5.40 62.56 25.91
CA CYS A 300 -6.20 61.67 25.10
C CYS A 300 -5.76 61.64 23.62
N VAL A 301 -5.50 62.82 23.04
CA VAL A 301 -5.00 62.96 21.66
C VAL A 301 -3.59 62.36 21.54
N GLU A 302 -2.71 62.57 22.49
CA GLU A 302 -1.36 62.00 22.51
C GLU A 302 -1.42 60.44 22.56
N GLN A 303 -2.19 59.87 23.47
CA GLN A 303 -2.35 58.41 23.56
C GLN A 303 -2.93 57.82 22.28
N ARG A 304 -3.89 58.50 21.65
CA ARG A 304 -4.52 58.02 20.41
C ARG A 304 -3.55 58.10 19.22
N LEU A 305 -2.74 59.16 19.13
CA LEU A 305 -1.68 59.27 18.14
C LEU A 305 -0.60 58.20 18.33
N ASP A 306 -0.19 57.95 19.58
CA ASP A 306 0.76 56.88 19.90
C ASP A 306 0.25 55.49 19.43
N LEU A 307 -1.03 55.22 19.63
CA LEU A 307 -1.65 54.00 19.15
C LEU A 307 -1.59 53.91 17.62
N TRP A 308 -1.95 55.01 16.93
CA TRP A 308 -1.86 55.13 15.48
C TRP A 308 -0.45 54.82 14.96
N TYR A 309 0.58 55.49 15.51
CA TYR A 309 1.96 55.28 15.09
C TYR A 309 2.49 53.89 15.37
N LYS A 310 2.05 53.25 16.45
CA LYS A 310 2.38 51.86 16.75
C LYS A 310 1.82 50.93 15.69
N LEU A 311 0.54 51.10 15.32
CA LEU A 311 -0.12 50.30 14.31
C LEU A 311 0.43 50.56 12.90
N GLN A 312 0.71 51.83 12.56
CA GLN A 312 1.36 52.16 11.29
C GLN A 312 2.72 51.44 11.13
N LYS A 313 3.52 51.47 12.18
CA LYS A 313 4.85 50.81 12.16
C LYS A 313 4.76 49.30 11.99
N LYS A 314 3.68 48.67 12.44
CA LYS A 314 3.51 47.21 12.39
C LYS A 314 2.81 46.75 11.12
N TYR A 315 1.76 47.43 10.67
CA TYR A 315 0.78 46.88 9.76
C TYR A 315 0.61 47.63 8.44
N GLY A 316 0.99 48.94 8.38
CA GLY A 316 0.86 49.70 7.13
C GLY A 316 0.95 51.21 7.31
N ALA A 317 1.31 51.94 6.27
CA ALA A 317 1.61 53.35 6.35
C ALA A 317 0.40 54.27 6.63
N ASP A 318 -0.82 53.82 6.32
CA ASP A 318 -2.06 54.57 6.45
C ASP A 318 -3.23 53.63 6.78
N TYR A 319 -4.42 54.23 6.93
CA TYR A 319 -5.65 53.48 7.22
C TYR A 319 -5.95 52.40 6.17
N ASP A 320 -5.83 52.77 4.89
CA ASP A 320 -6.21 51.85 3.80
C ASP A 320 -5.23 50.66 3.76
N ALA A 321 -3.94 50.88 3.97
CA ALA A 321 -2.92 49.83 4.06
C ALA A 321 -3.13 48.89 5.27
N ILE A 322 -3.47 49.47 6.46
CA ILE A 322 -3.75 48.65 7.66
C ILE A 322 -5.02 47.80 7.45
N ASN A 323 -6.04 48.38 6.83
CA ASN A 323 -7.29 47.66 6.56
C ASN A 323 -7.11 46.59 5.50
N GLU A 324 -6.31 46.84 4.45
CA GLU A 324 -5.95 45.83 3.45
C GLU A 324 -5.19 44.67 4.09
N TYR A 325 -4.25 44.98 4.98
CA TYR A 325 -3.55 43.94 5.76
C TYR A 325 -4.50 43.15 6.65
N LEU A 326 -5.42 43.80 7.34
CA LEU A 326 -6.44 43.15 8.18
C LEU A 326 -7.29 42.16 7.38
N GLU A 327 -7.80 42.56 6.22
CA GLU A 327 -8.59 41.67 5.37
C GLU A 327 -7.79 40.50 4.82
N LYS A 328 -6.53 40.71 4.48
CA LYS A 328 -5.61 39.66 4.05
C LYS A 328 -5.39 38.63 5.16
N ILE A 329 -5.08 39.05 6.39
CA ILE A 329 -4.84 38.11 7.49
C ILE A 329 -6.11 37.42 7.96
N LYS A 330 -7.29 38.02 7.87
CA LYS A 330 -8.58 37.37 8.10
C LYS A 330 -8.83 36.26 7.10
N GLN A 331 -8.54 36.49 5.83
CA GLN A 331 -8.67 35.46 4.79
C GLN A 331 -7.70 34.29 5.03
N GLU A 332 -6.45 34.57 5.39
CA GLU A 332 -5.44 33.55 5.71
C GLU A 332 -5.85 32.73 6.94
N ALA A 333 -6.29 33.37 8.02
CA ALA A 333 -6.80 32.69 9.22
C ALA A 333 -8.02 31.80 8.91
N GLY A 334 -8.95 32.28 8.07
CA GLY A 334 -10.10 31.50 7.63
C GLY A 334 -9.71 30.24 6.87
N GLN A 335 -8.75 30.31 5.96
CA GLN A 335 -8.22 29.15 5.23
C GLN A 335 -7.59 28.11 6.18
N LEU A 336 -6.81 28.57 7.16
CA LEU A 336 -6.19 27.70 8.15
C LEU A 336 -7.22 27.02 9.06
N GLN A 337 -8.27 27.71 9.47
CA GLN A 337 -9.38 27.12 10.25
C GLN A 337 -10.16 26.08 9.46
N GLU A 338 -10.32 26.26 8.14
CA GLU A 338 -11.00 25.27 7.28
C GLU A 338 -10.20 23.97 7.14
N ILE A 339 -8.87 24.08 7.09
CA ILE A 339 -7.98 22.92 7.12
C ILE A 339 -8.13 22.15 8.46
N ASP A 340 -8.24 22.87 9.61
CA ASP A 340 -8.47 22.22 10.91
C ASP A 340 -9.78 21.45 10.99
N ARG A 341 -10.84 22.03 10.47
CA ARG A 341 -12.12 21.34 10.36
C ARG A 341 -12.01 20.09 9.49
N SER A 342 -11.28 20.19 8.38
CA SER A 342 -11.05 19.07 7.46
C SER A 342 -10.25 17.94 8.15
N ILE A 343 -9.21 18.26 8.91
CA ILE A 343 -8.44 17.30 9.72
C ILE A 343 -9.33 16.62 10.76
N ALA A 344 -10.16 17.39 11.48
CA ALA A 344 -11.06 16.83 12.48
C ALA A 344 -12.08 15.85 11.86
N VAL A 345 -12.64 16.20 10.69
CA VAL A 345 -13.55 15.34 9.92
C VAL A 345 -12.83 14.07 9.46
N LYS A 346 -11.61 14.20 8.88
CA LYS A 346 -10.82 13.05 8.41
C LYS A 346 -10.37 12.14 9.54
N ASN A 347 -10.01 12.66 10.71
CA ASN A 347 -9.72 11.87 11.90
C ASN A 347 -10.94 11.02 12.34
N LYS A 348 -12.12 11.61 12.33
CA LYS A 348 -13.35 10.88 12.68
C LYS A 348 -13.67 9.79 11.65
N GLU A 349 -13.47 10.08 10.37
CA GLU A 349 -13.63 9.11 9.28
C GLU A 349 -12.61 7.96 9.41
N LEU A 350 -11.35 8.26 9.72
CA LEU A 350 -10.29 7.27 9.94
C LEU A 350 -10.63 6.31 11.08
N LEU A 351 -11.10 6.84 12.22
CA LEU A 351 -11.52 6.01 13.36
C LEU A 351 -12.69 5.09 13.00
N LYS A 352 -13.66 5.57 12.20
CA LYS A 352 -14.77 4.76 11.70
C LYS A 352 -14.27 3.64 10.80
N ASN A 353 -13.42 3.97 9.82
CA ASN A 353 -12.85 2.99 8.89
C ASN A 353 -12.00 1.96 9.63
N GLN A 354 -11.25 2.36 10.63
CA GLN A 354 -10.47 1.46 11.49
C GLN A 354 -11.35 0.49 12.28
N ALA A 355 -12.45 0.97 12.84
CA ALA A 355 -13.39 0.13 13.58
C ALA A 355 -14.08 -0.91 12.67
N GLU A 356 -14.48 -0.50 11.45
CA GLU A 356 -15.05 -1.39 10.45
C GLU A 356 -14.04 -2.45 10.00
N LEU A 357 -12.80 -2.04 9.70
CA LEU A 357 -11.72 -2.92 9.30
C LEU A 357 -11.40 -3.94 10.40
N LYS A 358 -11.35 -3.52 11.67
CA LYS A 358 -11.16 -4.41 12.84
C LYS A 358 -12.27 -5.44 12.96
N LYS A 359 -13.53 -5.04 12.71
CA LYS A 359 -14.68 -5.95 12.73
C LYS A 359 -14.58 -7.01 11.63
N LEU A 360 -14.21 -6.60 10.41
CA LEU A 360 -14.04 -7.52 9.28
C LEU A 360 -12.84 -8.44 9.47
N ALA A 361 -11.72 -7.93 10.02
CA ALA A 361 -10.57 -8.75 10.41
C ALA A 361 -10.96 -9.85 11.42
N GLY A 362 -11.74 -9.51 12.44
CA GLY A 362 -12.24 -10.47 13.41
C GLY A 362 -13.08 -11.58 12.78
N LYS A 363 -14.03 -11.23 11.90
CA LYS A 363 -14.83 -12.20 11.15
C LYS A 363 -13.96 -13.12 10.29
N LEU A 364 -12.96 -12.55 9.61
CA LEU A 364 -12.04 -13.28 8.77
C LEU A 364 -11.23 -14.30 9.58
N THR A 365 -10.71 -13.88 10.74
CA THR A 365 -9.98 -14.74 11.67
C THR A 365 -10.84 -15.89 12.19
N GLU A 366 -12.11 -15.65 12.53
CA GLU A 366 -13.03 -16.70 12.98
C GLU A 366 -13.28 -17.75 11.88
N LEU A 367 -13.56 -17.29 10.66
CA LEU A 367 -13.75 -18.18 9.52
C LEU A 367 -12.48 -19.00 9.24
N ARG A 368 -11.32 -18.35 9.20
CA ARG A 368 -10.04 -19.03 8.99
C ARG A 368 -9.74 -20.05 10.07
N LYS A 369 -9.96 -19.76 11.34
CA LYS A 369 -9.80 -20.74 12.43
C LYS A 369 -10.67 -21.97 12.23
N LYS A 370 -11.93 -21.77 11.83
CA LYS A 370 -12.86 -22.87 11.54
C LYS A 370 -12.36 -23.73 10.41
N TYR A 371 -12.05 -23.13 9.26
CA TYR A 371 -11.63 -23.87 8.07
C TYR A 371 -10.22 -24.46 8.20
N ALA A 372 -9.31 -23.79 8.89
CA ALA A 372 -8.00 -24.34 9.20
C ALA A 372 -8.08 -25.58 10.08
N GLY A 373 -9.00 -25.61 11.06
CA GLY A 373 -9.24 -26.80 11.86
C GLY A 373 -9.77 -27.99 11.04
N MET A 374 -10.71 -27.72 10.12
CA MET A 374 -11.24 -28.74 9.21
C MET A 374 -10.16 -29.25 8.26
N LEU A 375 -9.43 -28.35 7.61
CA LEU A 375 -8.32 -28.64 6.70
C LEU A 375 -7.23 -29.46 7.40
N ALA A 376 -6.80 -29.05 8.59
CA ALA A 376 -5.80 -29.78 9.37
C ALA A 376 -6.27 -31.20 9.76
N GLY A 377 -7.55 -31.36 10.06
CA GLY A 377 -8.14 -32.67 10.35
C GLY A 377 -8.11 -33.60 9.14
N GLU A 378 -8.48 -33.11 7.96
CA GLU A 378 -8.45 -33.91 6.71
C GLU A 378 -7.00 -34.25 6.32
N ILE A 379 -6.07 -33.26 6.37
CA ILE A 379 -4.66 -33.51 6.11
C ILE A 379 -4.11 -34.58 7.06
N THR A 380 -4.46 -34.53 8.35
CA THR A 380 -4.00 -35.51 9.35
C THR A 380 -4.47 -36.93 9.00
N LYS A 381 -5.70 -37.12 8.52
CA LYS A 381 -6.21 -38.43 8.05
C LYS A 381 -5.36 -38.94 6.89
N HIS A 382 -5.10 -38.12 5.89
CA HIS A 382 -4.27 -38.50 4.76
C HIS A 382 -2.82 -38.81 5.14
N ILE A 383 -2.25 -38.07 6.11
CA ILE A 383 -0.92 -38.36 6.67
C ILE A 383 -0.87 -39.72 7.33
N ALA A 384 -1.91 -40.11 8.08
CA ALA A 384 -1.98 -41.42 8.71
C ALA A 384 -1.98 -42.55 7.68
N ASP A 385 -2.71 -42.39 6.56
CA ASP A 385 -2.71 -43.33 5.46
C ASP A 385 -1.37 -43.45 4.73
N LEU A 386 -0.53 -42.43 4.79
CA LEU A 386 0.81 -42.40 4.19
C LEU A 386 1.92 -42.91 5.12
N ALA A 387 1.60 -43.95 5.91
CA ALA A 387 2.48 -44.63 6.84
C ALA A 387 3.05 -43.71 7.97
N MET A 388 2.25 -42.72 8.38
CA MET A 388 2.51 -41.87 9.56
C MET A 388 1.26 -41.89 10.48
N PRO A 389 0.88 -43.05 11.06
CA PRO A 389 -0.41 -43.19 11.76
C PRO A 389 -0.51 -42.34 13.03
N GLN A 390 0.61 -41.90 13.58
CA GLN A 390 0.67 -41.03 14.77
C GLN A 390 0.99 -39.57 14.42
N GLY A 391 1.16 -39.27 13.14
CA GLY A 391 1.44 -37.95 12.64
C GLY A 391 0.30 -37.00 12.96
N LYS A 392 0.62 -35.84 13.52
CA LYS A 392 -0.35 -34.79 13.85
C LYS A 392 0.00 -33.52 13.10
N PHE A 393 -0.94 -33.04 12.31
CA PHE A 393 -0.81 -31.77 11.58
C PHE A 393 -1.78 -30.73 12.14
N THR A 394 -1.35 -29.51 12.30
CA THR A 394 -2.19 -28.40 12.73
C THR A 394 -1.73 -27.08 12.13
N ILE A 395 -2.59 -26.08 12.16
CA ILE A 395 -2.31 -24.72 11.69
C ILE A 395 -2.37 -23.81 12.89
N GLN A 396 -1.22 -23.23 13.25
CA GLN A 396 -1.11 -22.29 14.36
C GLN A 396 -1.39 -20.86 13.86
N PHE A 397 -2.09 -20.09 14.69
CA PHE A 397 -2.43 -18.69 14.44
C PHE A 397 -1.65 -17.77 15.35
N ALA A 398 -1.09 -16.71 14.78
CA ALA A 398 -0.69 -15.50 15.46
C ALA A 398 -1.47 -14.33 14.84
N VAL A 399 -1.81 -13.33 15.64
CA VAL A 399 -2.50 -12.12 15.17
C VAL A 399 -1.49 -10.98 15.17
N LYS A 400 -1.33 -10.32 14.03
CA LYS A 400 -0.51 -9.11 13.87
C LYS A 400 -1.28 -7.90 14.40
N GLU A 401 -0.57 -6.95 14.99
CA GLU A 401 -1.17 -5.70 15.45
C GLU A 401 -1.58 -4.81 14.27
N ASP A 402 -0.80 -4.83 13.19
CA ASP A 402 -1.03 -4.03 12.00
C ASP A 402 -1.98 -4.72 11.02
N PHE A 403 -2.83 -3.92 10.40
CA PHE A 403 -3.70 -4.37 9.32
C PHE A 403 -2.88 -4.62 8.04
N GLY A 404 -2.96 -5.85 7.53
CA GLY A 404 -2.41 -6.21 6.23
C GLY A 404 -3.48 -6.24 5.14
N LYS A 405 -3.07 -6.28 3.89
CA LYS A 405 -4.00 -6.34 2.73
C LYS A 405 -4.94 -7.56 2.76
N THR A 406 -4.51 -8.65 3.38
CA THR A 406 -5.25 -9.91 3.47
C THR A 406 -5.69 -10.26 4.89
N GLY A 407 -5.76 -9.29 5.79
CA GLY A 407 -6.12 -9.51 7.20
C GLY A 407 -4.94 -9.33 8.15
N CYS A 408 -5.18 -9.68 9.43
CA CYS A 408 -4.19 -9.59 10.50
C CYS A 408 -3.64 -10.95 10.91
N ASP A 409 -4.05 -12.04 10.26
CA ASP A 409 -3.65 -13.39 10.63
C ASP A 409 -2.25 -13.70 10.11
N ASP A 410 -1.44 -14.31 10.97
CA ASP A 410 -0.22 -15.00 10.62
C ASP A 410 -0.39 -16.48 10.91
N MET A 411 -0.26 -17.31 9.88
CA MET A 411 -0.59 -18.71 9.97
C MET A 411 0.63 -19.55 9.63
N VAL A 412 0.90 -20.57 10.47
CA VAL A 412 2.07 -21.44 10.32
C VAL A 412 1.63 -22.90 10.42
N PHE A 413 2.13 -23.74 9.50
CA PHE A 413 1.96 -25.18 9.58
C PHE A 413 2.82 -25.77 10.67
N MET A 414 2.19 -26.54 11.53
CA MET A 414 2.85 -27.28 12.61
C MET A 414 2.64 -28.78 12.40
N PHE A 415 3.70 -29.55 12.63
CA PHE A 415 3.68 -31.00 12.47
C PHE A 415 4.46 -31.69 13.59
N SER A 416 4.00 -32.90 13.94
CA SER A 416 4.70 -33.86 14.79
C SER A 416 4.57 -35.23 14.14
N ALA A 417 5.66 -35.96 13.95
CA ALA A 417 5.67 -37.28 13.31
C ALA A 417 5.23 -38.39 14.27
N ASN A 418 5.52 -38.25 15.56
CA ASN A 418 5.36 -39.30 16.56
C ASN A 418 4.51 -38.83 17.74
N ALA A 419 3.78 -39.76 18.37
CA ALA A 419 3.04 -39.46 19.59
C ALA A 419 4.00 -39.06 20.72
N GLY A 420 3.68 -37.98 21.41
CA GLY A 420 4.49 -37.45 22.52
C GLY A 420 5.60 -36.48 22.13
N GLU A 421 5.87 -36.32 20.85
CA GLU A 421 6.77 -35.26 20.36
C GLU A 421 6.04 -33.91 20.26
N PRO A 422 6.74 -32.81 20.55
CA PRO A 422 6.16 -31.48 20.41
C PRO A 422 5.85 -31.16 18.94
N LEU A 423 4.79 -30.39 18.72
CA LEU A 423 4.50 -29.81 17.42
C LEU A 423 5.61 -28.80 17.07
N MET A 424 6.23 -28.96 15.91
CA MET A 424 7.24 -28.05 15.38
C MET A 424 6.76 -27.43 14.08
N GLU A 425 7.28 -26.26 13.76
CA GLU A 425 7.04 -25.64 12.46
C GLU A 425 7.50 -26.58 11.33
N LEU A 426 6.71 -26.70 10.28
CA LEU A 426 7.03 -27.56 9.15
C LEU A 426 8.40 -27.23 8.52
N THR A 427 8.84 -25.99 8.60
CA THR A 427 10.18 -25.53 8.20
C THR A 427 11.33 -26.18 8.97
N LYS A 428 11.05 -26.73 10.16
CA LYS A 428 12.04 -27.39 11.04
C LYS A 428 11.97 -28.92 10.97
N VAL A 429 11.05 -29.46 10.17
CA VAL A 429 10.93 -30.92 9.96
C VAL A 429 12.10 -31.39 9.12
N ALA A 430 12.90 -32.31 9.67
CA ALA A 430 14.22 -32.66 9.16
C ALA A 430 14.24 -33.64 7.98
N SER A 431 13.14 -34.37 7.70
CA SER A 431 13.13 -35.46 6.72
C SER A 431 12.44 -35.05 5.41
N GLY A 432 13.20 -35.07 4.30
CA GLY A 432 12.64 -34.83 2.96
C GLY A 432 11.49 -35.78 2.61
N GLY A 433 11.57 -37.06 3.03
CA GLY A 433 10.51 -38.04 2.81
C GLY A 433 9.23 -37.72 3.60
N GLU A 434 9.33 -37.16 4.81
CA GLU A 434 8.15 -36.74 5.58
C GLU A 434 7.49 -35.51 4.92
N LEU A 435 8.29 -34.53 4.52
CA LEU A 435 7.81 -33.35 3.84
C LEU A 435 7.09 -33.71 2.53
N SER A 436 7.61 -34.64 1.74
CA SER A 436 6.95 -35.12 0.50
C SER A 436 5.60 -35.79 0.78
N ARG A 437 5.50 -36.60 1.85
CA ARG A 437 4.23 -37.22 2.26
C ARG A 437 3.21 -36.21 2.75
N ILE A 438 3.64 -35.21 3.53
CA ILE A 438 2.79 -34.10 3.98
C ILE A 438 2.31 -33.30 2.76
N ALA A 439 3.22 -33.00 1.82
CA ALA A 439 2.88 -32.32 0.59
C ALA A 439 1.81 -33.08 -0.22
N LEU A 440 1.96 -34.40 -0.36
CA LEU A 440 0.96 -35.23 -1.02
C LEU A 440 -0.38 -35.22 -0.26
N ALA A 441 -0.36 -35.29 1.08
CA ALA A 441 -1.58 -35.23 1.88
C ALA A 441 -2.32 -33.89 1.69
N VAL A 442 -1.59 -32.77 1.72
CA VAL A 442 -2.13 -31.43 1.46
C VAL A 442 -2.74 -31.34 0.06
N LYS A 443 -2.02 -31.80 -0.95
CA LYS A 443 -2.48 -31.78 -2.35
C LYS A 443 -3.70 -32.68 -2.56
N THR A 444 -3.76 -33.84 -1.90
CA THR A 444 -4.94 -34.74 -1.97
C THR A 444 -6.20 -34.04 -1.47
N VAL A 445 -6.11 -33.29 -0.35
CA VAL A 445 -7.27 -32.58 0.18
C VAL A 445 -7.72 -31.44 -0.76
N LEU A 446 -6.78 -30.77 -1.38
CA LEU A 446 -7.04 -29.56 -2.15
C LEU A 446 -7.29 -29.79 -3.63
N PHE A 447 -7.02 -30.99 -4.12
CA PHE A 447 -7.11 -31.29 -5.56
C PHE A 447 -8.44 -30.85 -6.17
N ASN A 448 -9.54 -31.17 -5.50
CA ASN A 448 -10.88 -30.78 -5.96
C ASN A 448 -11.13 -29.26 -5.85
N GLU A 449 -10.49 -28.60 -4.90
CA GLU A 449 -10.64 -27.14 -4.65
C GLU A 449 -9.74 -26.30 -5.57
N LEU A 450 -8.60 -26.86 -6.01
CA LEU A 450 -7.68 -26.18 -6.92
C LEU A 450 -8.26 -25.98 -8.32
N GLY A 451 -9.20 -26.85 -8.73
CA GLY A 451 -9.80 -26.81 -10.08
C GLY A 451 -8.80 -27.04 -11.21
N VAL A 452 -7.59 -27.52 -10.90
CA VAL A 452 -6.51 -27.76 -11.86
C VAL A 452 -6.67 -29.16 -12.43
N PRO A 453 -6.81 -29.35 -13.75
CA PRO A 453 -7.15 -30.65 -14.32
C PRO A 453 -6.00 -31.65 -14.36
N THR A 454 -4.74 -31.22 -14.19
CA THR A 454 -3.55 -32.09 -14.31
C THR A 454 -2.57 -31.87 -13.18
N MET A 455 -2.14 -32.95 -12.51
CA MET A 455 -1.05 -32.94 -11.53
C MET A 455 0.15 -33.72 -12.06
N ILE A 456 1.36 -33.14 -11.87
CA ILE A 456 2.62 -33.79 -12.21
C ILE A 456 3.43 -34.01 -10.93
N PHE A 457 3.76 -35.27 -10.63
CA PHE A 457 4.59 -35.67 -9.50
C PHE A 457 5.99 -36.08 -9.95
N ASP A 458 7.01 -35.36 -9.48
CA ASP A 458 8.40 -35.71 -9.71
C ASP A 458 9.08 -36.09 -8.40
N GLU A 459 9.82 -37.20 -8.40
CA GLU A 459 10.59 -37.71 -7.24
C GLU A 459 9.78 -37.81 -5.93
N ILE A 460 8.49 -38.03 -6.01
CA ILE A 460 7.60 -38.18 -4.84
C ILE A 460 7.99 -39.41 -4.00
N ASP A 461 8.69 -40.35 -4.60
CA ASP A 461 9.13 -41.64 -4.07
C ASP A 461 10.53 -41.57 -3.43
N THR A 462 11.16 -40.40 -3.33
CA THR A 462 12.47 -40.26 -2.72
C THR A 462 12.45 -40.58 -1.22
N GLY A 463 13.27 -41.55 -0.80
CA GLY A 463 13.40 -41.96 0.60
C GLY A 463 12.24 -42.81 1.13
N ILE A 464 11.41 -43.39 0.26
CA ILE A 464 10.34 -44.30 0.62
C ILE A 464 10.48 -45.66 -0.07
N GLY A 465 9.85 -46.68 0.48
CA GLY A 465 9.84 -48.04 -0.10
C GLY A 465 8.81 -48.95 0.58
N GLY A 466 8.69 -50.16 0.10
CA GLY A 466 7.83 -51.19 0.70
C GLY A 466 6.37 -50.77 0.87
N VAL A 467 5.83 -50.90 2.07
CA VAL A 467 4.43 -50.60 2.41
C VAL A 467 4.09 -49.12 2.19
N THR A 468 5.02 -48.24 2.48
CA THR A 468 4.80 -46.77 2.29
C THR A 468 4.60 -46.42 0.82
N ALA A 469 5.38 -47.03 -0.08
CA ALA A 469 5.24 -46.83 -1.53
C ALA A 469 3.89 -47.36 -2.05
N GLN A 470 3.42 -48.47 -1.50
CA GLN A 470 2.10 -49.02 -1.82
C GLN A 470 0.97 -48.06 -1.41
N LYS A 471 1.01 -47.55 -0.17
CA LYS A 471 0.02 -46.57 0.33
C LYS A 471 0.01 -45.27 -0.46
N MET A 472 1.20 -44.82 -0.87
CA MET A 472 1.32 -43.65 -1.75
C MET A 472 0.69 -43.91 -3.13
N ALA A 473 0.96 -45.06 -3.73
CA ALA A 473 0.37 -45.45 -5.01
C ALA A 473 -1.17 -45.49 -4.94
N GLU A 474 -1.73 -46.05 -3.87
CA GLU A 474 -3.18 -46.06 -3.59
C GLU A 474 -3.74 -44.62 -3.53
N LYS A 475 -3.06 -43.70 -2.83
CA LYS A 475 -3.49 -42.27 -2.75
C LYS A 475 -3.44 -41.56 -4.10
N ILE A 476 -2.36 -41.74 -4.86
CA ILE A 476 -2.24 -41.19 -6.21
C ILE A 476 -3.34 -41.74 -7.13
N ALA A 477 -3.64 -43.05 -7.04
CA ALA A 477 -4.72 -43.67 -7.79
C ALA A 477 -6.11 -43.09 -7.42
N VAL A 478 -6.35 -42.73 -6.15
CA VAL A 478 -7.58 -42.02 -5.75
C VAL A 478 -7.67 -40.65 -6.40
N ILE A 479 -6.59 -39.85 -6.37
CA ILE A 479 -6.53 -38.52 -7.02
C ILE A 479 -6.81 -38.68 -8.53
N SER A 480 -6.24 -39.68 -9.16
CA SER A 480 -6.35 -39.90 -10.60
C SER A 480 -7.77 -40.26 -11.09
N ARG A 481 -8.71 -40.59 -10.19
CA ARG A 481 -10.12 -40.81 -10.55
C ARG A 481 -10.87 -39.53 -10.91
N THR A 482 -10.48 -38.40 -10.28
CA THR A 482 -11.15 -37.13 -10.46
C THR A 482 -10.38 -36.19 -11.39
N GLY A 483 -9.09 -36.49 -11.67
CA GLY A 483 -8.26 -35.71 -12.56
C GLY A 483 -7.12 -36.51 -13.17
N GLN A 484 -6.31 -35.84 -13.96
CA GLN A 484 -5.16 -36.47 -14.59
C GLN A 484 -3.92 -36.37 -13.69
N VAL A 485 -3.26 -37.49 -13.47
CA VAL A 485 -2.00 -37.56 -12.73
C VAL A 485 -0.89 -38.06 -13.65
N ILE A 486 0.24 -37.37 -13.63
CA ILE A 486 1.49 -37.77 -14.30
C ILE A 486 2.53 -37.96 -13.21
N CYS A 487 3.15 -39.11 -13.10
CA CYS A 487 4.14 -39.41 -12.08
C CYS A 487 5.41 -39.98 -12.71
N ILE A 488 6.54 -39.46 -12.29
CA ILE A 488 7.86 -40.03 -12.60
C ILE A 488 8.32 -40.80 -11.37
N THR A 489 8.59 -42.10 -11.52
CA THR A 489 8.93 -42.96 -10.40
C THR A 489 10.03 -43.96 -10.74
N HIS A 490 10.73 -44.43 -9.71
CA HIS A 490 11.65 -45.56 -9.76
C HIS A 490 11.10 -46.78 -8.98
N LEU A 491 9.91 -46.63 -8.34
CA LEU A 491 9.33 -47.68 -7.50
C LEU A 491 8.29 -48.51 -8.28
N PRO A 492 8.43 -49.85 -8.33
CA PRO A 492 7.51 -50.73 -9.01
C PRO A 492 6.11 -50.67 -8.40
N GLN A 493 5.98 -50.42 -7.09
CA GLN A 493 4.70 -50.29 -6.40
C GLN A 493 3.85 -49.14 -6.99
N ILE A 494 4.47 -47.99 -7.30
CA ILE A 494 3.77 -46.86 -7.90
C ILE A 494 3.49 -47.12 -9.37
N ALA A 495 4.48 -47.65 -10.10
CA ALA A 495 4.35 -47.93 -11.53
C ALA A 495 3.25 -48.98 -11.84
N SER A 496 3.01 -49.92 -10.93
CA SER A 496 1.95 -50.95 -11.10
C SER A 496 0.55 -50.34 -11.18
N PHE A 497 0.30 -49.18 -10.54
CA PHE A 497 -1.00 -48.48 -10.56
C PHE A 497 -1.24 -47.66 -11.82
N ALA A 498 -0.30 -47.57 -12.76
CA ALA A 498 -0.48 -46.80 -13.98
C ALA A 498 -1.68 -47.27 -14.82
N ASP A 499 -2.47 -46.31 -15.35
CA ASP A 499 -3.39 -46.56 -16.45
C ASP A 499 -2.64 -46.55 -17.78
N ARG A 500 -1.66 -45.65 -17.90
CA ARG A 500 -0.72 -45.56 -19.02
C ARG A 500 0.71 -45.59 -18.50
N HIS A 501 1.49 -46.57 -18.90
CA HIS A 501 2.87 -46.77 -18.48
C HIS A 501 3.80 -46.44 -19.64
N ILE A 502 4.70 -45.49 -19.46
CA ILE A 502 5.63 -44.99 -20.49
C ILE A 502 7.05 -45.24 -20.00
N LYS A 503 7.83 -45.99 -20.78
CA LYS A 503 9.24 -46.27 -20.48
C LYS A 503 10.14 -45.30 -21.23
N ILE A 504 11.08 -44.74 -20.47
CA ILE A 504 12.13 -43.83 -20.99
C ILE A 504 13.39 -44.68 -21.18
N ASN A 505 13.87 -44.78 -22.43
CA ASN A 505 15.06 -45.55 -22.78
C ASN A 505 16.12 -44.61 -23.42
N LYS A 506 17.39 -44.97 -23.23
CA LYS A 506 18.50 -44.42 -24.02
C LYS A 506 18.85 -45.38 -25.14
N VAL A 507 18.92 -44.87 -26.35
CA VAL A 507 19.32 -45.63 -27.54
C VAL A 507 20.50 -44.90 -28.19
N SER A 508 21.53 -45.63 -28.61
CA SER A 508 22.61 -45.06 -29.38
C SER A 508 22.32 -45.21 -30.87
N VAL A 509 22.13 -44.09 -31.57
CA VAL A 509 21.92 -44.04 -33.01
C VAL A 509 23.05 -43.21 -33.62
N ASP A 510 23.75 -43.74 -34.57
CA ASP A 510 24.88 -43.10 -35.27
C ASP A 510 25.94 -42.46 -34.34
N GLY A 511 26.25 -43.19 -33.23
CA GLY A 511 27.24 -42.76 -32.22
C GLY A 511 26.77 -41.62 -31.30
N ARG A 512 25.48 -41.22 -31.38
CA ARG A 512 24.85 -40.24 -30.46
C ARG A 512 23.81 -40.91 -29.60
N THR A 513 23.76 -40.52 -28.33
CA THR A 513 22.73 -40.96 -27.42
C THR A 513 21.44 -40.18 -27.63
N GLN A 514 20.32 -40.88 -27.78
CA GLN A 514 19.00 -40.33 -27.91
C GLN A 514 18.07 -40.94 -26.84
N THR A 515 17.16 -40.10 -26.29
CA THR A 515 16.10 -40.58 -25.40
C THR A 515 14.86 -40.87 -26.20
N VAL A 516 14.34 -42.09 -26.06
CA VAL A 516 13.12 -42.61 -26.73
C VAL A 516 12.07 -42.95 -25.68
N LEU A 517 10.81 -42.61 -25.96
CA LEU A 517 9.65 -42.82 -25.11
C LEU A 517 8.76 -43.89 -25.70
N ASN A 518 8.54 -44.98 -24.97
CA ASN A 518 7.74 -46.11 -25.42
C ASN A 518 6.56 -46.34 -24.48
N VAL A 519 5.35 -46.32 -25.01
CA VAL A 519 4.16 -46.76 -24.27
C VAL A 519 4.18 -48.28 -24.15
N LEU A 520 4.09 -48.80 -22.94
CA LEU A 520 4.15 -50.23 -22.67
C LEU A 520 2.77 -50.86 -22.76
N ASP A 521 2.72 -52.03 -23.44
CA ASP A 521 1.59 -52.98 -23.36
C ASP A 521 1.66 -53.79 -22.05
N ASN A 522 0.73 -54.68 -21.82
CA ASN A 522 0.68 -55.48 -20.59
C ASN A 522 1.96 -56.33 -20.39
N ASN A 523 2.52 -56.90 -21.45
CA ASN A 523 3.76 -57.65 -21.34
C ASN A 523 4.96 -56.76 -21.06
N GLY A 524 5.07 -55.64 -21.75
CA GLY A 524 6.12 -54.64 -21.49
C GLY A 524 6.05 -54.05 -20.08
N ARG A 525 4.86 -53.93 -19.51
CA ARG A 525 4.70 -53.51 -18.09
C ARG A 525 5.25 -54.56 -17.14
N ILE A 526 4.96 -55.86 -17.36
CA ILE A 526 5.52 -56.94 -16.54
C ILE A 526 7.03 -56.93 -16.64
N GLU A 527 7.62 -56.85 -17.83
CA GLU A 527 9.07 -56.78 -18.05
C GLU A 527 9.73 -55.59 -17.35
N GLU A 528 9.12 -54.41 -17.43
CA GLU A 528 9.65 -53.22 -16.79
C GLU A 528 9.55 -53.33 -15.25
N LEU A 529 8.46 -53.83 -14.70
CA LEU A 529 8.33 -54.07 -13.25
C LEU A 529 9.32 -55.10 -12.75
N MET A 530 9.59 -56.16 -13.54
CA MET A 530 10.64 -57.16 -13.25
C MET A 530 12.02 -56.44 -13.20
N ARG A 531 12.35 -55.65 -14.21
CA ARG A 531 13.61 -54.88 -14.24
C ARG A 531 13.74 -53.97 -13.05
N MET A 532 12.66 -53.25 -12.65
CA MET A 532 12.65 -52.32 -11.49
C MET A 532 12.84 -53.07 -10.17
N THR A 533 12.39 -54.34 -10.06
CA THR A 533 12.43 -55.13 -8.82
C THR A 533 13.73 -55.94 -8.69
N ALA A 534 14.21 -56.55 -9.77
CA ALA A 534 15.29 -57.53 -9.76
C ALA A 534 16.53 -57.10 -10.60
N GLY A 535 16.51 -55.92 -11.23
CA GLY A 535 17.55 -55.49 -12.17
C GLY A 535 17.55 -56.42 -13.42
N ASP A 536 18.76 -56.76 -13.91
CA ASP A 536 18.91 -57.60 -15.12
C ASP A 536 18.69 -59.11 -14.84
N ASN A 537 18.43 -59.50 -13.59
CA ASN A 537 18.19 -60.88 -13.22
C ASN A 537 16.71 -61.27 -13.45
N ILE A 538 16.39 -61.62 -14.66
CA ILE A 538 15.05 -62.12 -15.04
C ILE A 538 14.84 -63.51 -14.45
N SER A 539 14.05 -63.61 -13.39
CA SER A 539 13.67 -64.86 -12.74
C SER A 539 12.15 -65.05 -12.75
N GLU A 540 11.71 -66.32 -12.68
CA GLU A 540 10.28 -66.60 -12.59
C GLU A 540 9.66 -66.02 -11.31
N ALA A 541 10.43 -65.89 -10.25
CA ALA A 541 10.01 -65.23 -9.01
C ALA A 541 9.78 -63.72 -9.21
N ALA A 542 10.65 -63.04 -9.98
CA ALA A 542 10.47 -61.63 -10.32
C ALA A 542 9.23 -61.41 -11.17
N ARG A 543 8.93 -62.32 -12.09
CA ARG A 543 7.70 -62.28 -12.90
C ARG A 543 6.44 -62.41 -12.07
N ARG A 544 6.39 -63.38 -11.17
CA ARG A 544 5.26 -63.56 -10.24
C ARG A 544 5.04 -62.35 -9.37
N ASN A 545 6.11 -61.75 -8.87
CA ASN A 545 6.01 -60.52 -8.09
C ASN A 545 5.45 -59.34 -8.90
N ALA A 546 5.90 -59.16 -10.15
CA ALA A 546 5.36 -58.13 -11.05
C ALA A 546 3.87 -58.33 -11.35
N GLU A 547 3.45 -59.58 -11.65
CA GLU A 547 2.06 -59.92 -11.87
C GLU A 547 1.19 -59.71 -10.61
N GLU A 548 1.72 -60.06 -9.41
CA GLU A 548 1.04 -59.78 -8.13
C GLU A 548 0.83 -58.30 -7.88
N LEU A 549 1.84 -57.44 -8.15
CA LEU A 549 1.70 -55.99 -8.04
C LEU A 549 0.61 -55.44 -8.97
N LEU A 550 0.58 -55.88 -10.23
CA LEU A 550 -0.45 -55.45 -11.18
C LEU A 550 -1.84 -55.90 -10.77
N ASN A 551 -2.00 -57.16 -10.27
CA ASN A 551 -3.26 -57.66 -9.80
C ASN A 551 -3.80 -56.90 -8.59
N LYS A 552 -2.94 -56.62 -7.58
CA LYS A 552 -3.30 -55.79 -6.42
C LYS A 552 -3.74 -54.39 -6.81
N ALA A 553 -3.04 -53.78 -7.78
CA ALA A 553 -3.41 -52.47 -8.29
C ALA A 553 -4.77 -52.47 -8.99
N ALA A 554 -5.04 -53.52 -9.80
CA ALA A 554 -6.33 -53.72 -10.49
C ALA A 554 -7.48 -53.95 -9.49
N GLU A 555 -7.28 -54.81 -8.49
CA GLU A 555 -8.26 -55.04 -7.41
C GLU A 555 -8.60 -53.75 -6.67
N PHE A 556 -7.60 -52.95 -6.28
CA PHE A 556 -7.81 -51.67 -5.60
C PHE A 556 -8.61 -50.69 -6.47
N LYS A 557 -8.29 -50.58 -7.76
CA LYS A 557 -8.99 -49.69 -8.68
C LYS A 557 -10.44 -50.10 -8.92
N ASN A 558 -10.73 -51.41 -8.92
CA ASN A 558 -12.07 -51.93 -9.12
C ASN A 558 -12.94 -51.94 -7.85
N ALA A 559 -12.32 -51.91 -6.66
CA ALA A 559 -13.02 -51.90 -5.37
C ALA A 559 -13.51 -50.52 -4.90
N GLY A 560 -13.15 -49.47 -5.54
CA GLY A 560 -13.52 -48.10 -5.23
C GLY A 560 -14.06 -47.32 -6.42
#